data_bdd7a98224798b996a5ad8cfe5a99e89
#
_entry.id   bdd7a98224798b996a5ad8cfe5a99e89
#
_cell.length_a   1.000
_cell.length_b   1.000
_cell.length_c   1.000
_cell.angle_alpha   90.00
_cell.angle_beta   90.00
_cell.angle_gamma   90.00
#
_symmetry.space_group_name_H-M   'P 1'
#
loop_
_entity.id
_entity.type
_entity.pdbx_description
1 polymer ?
#
loop_
_entity_poly.entity_id
_entity_poly.type
_entity_poly.pdbx_seq_one_letter_code
_entity_poly.pdbx_strand_id
1 'polypeptide(L)'
;MKRIIAMLLCFMSIVFFGCGADKSPDEKKEPQNIYAEQLYNGFNSVNKHMWNKDGRLKDNTSGSIASLWTYGAYFTAAAKYIKVYDGKNAVNEVDKALKELEWYKCEAKNAYASDNGKERPVFYDDNAWLVFGLLEMYSANNDAKLLEKAISVQKYIYKGWQNSLGGGLLWREFDPLTTPPEDFQRNTCINAPTAMNAALIYKYTGDGEHLAWAEKIFDWTKKTLKNDSLGTYFDCIDKNGKINMTQFTYNSGCMLSAAALLYNITEKEEYLLEAKSIAEGSRALFGSKHISASVEGEFYSDNPWFRVYLFQGFLDAYKYLGDEFKVYIAEAVKGYDYAVKRNLYDKFGFLYERWDGSNKPDDKTESYRAEGRSIFGNLQSMGVFAEYTVLESKK
;
A
#
# COMPACT_ATOMS: atom_id res chain seq x y z
N MET A 1 6.96 14.68 -73.93
CA MET A 1 7.91 13.96 -74.80
C MET A 1 8.97 13.28 -73.92
N LYS A 2 9.22 11.99 -74.21
CA LYS A 2 10.30 11.09 -73.77
C LYS A 2 10.12 10.51 -72.31
N ARG A 3 9.56 9.32 -72.21
CA ARG A 3 10.07 7.92 -72.29
C ARG A 3 10.84 7.54 -71.06
N ILE A 4 10.23 6.78 -70.13
CA ILE A 4 10.16 5.33 -69.89
C ILE A 4 11.51 4.62 -70.11
N ILE A 5 12.10 4.08 -69.04
CA ILE A 5 12.76 2.77 -69.01
C ILE A 5 12.54 2.13 -67.67
N ALA A 6 11.82 1.00 -67.69
CA ALA A 6 11.72 0.06 -66.55
C ALA A 6 12.96 -0.83 -66.58
N MET A 7 13.49 -1.11 -65.38
CA MET A 7 14.48 -2.19 -65.22
C MET A 7 13.98 -3.12 -64.10
N LEU A 8 13.47 -4.28 -64.51
CA LEU A 8 13.22 -5.45 -63.69
C LEU A 8 14.55 -5.98 -63.17
N LEU A 9 14.71 -6.12 -61.91
CA LEU A 9 15.71 -7.00 -61.30
C LEU A 9 14.99 -8.03 -60.43
N CYS A 10 14.96 -9.26 -60.95
CA CYS A 10 14.66 -10.48 -60.21
C CYS A 10 15.70 -10.64 -59.09
N PHE A 11 15.27 -10.70 -57.82
CA PHE A 11 16.06 -11.29 -56.79
C PHE A 11 15.41 -12.57 -56.27
N MET A 12 16.13 -13.63 -56.45
CA MET A 12 15.86 -14.98 -55.94
C MET A 12 15.68 -14.96 -54.41
N SER A 13 14.55 -15.46 -53.99
CA SER A 13 14.26 -15.74 -52.59
C SER A 13 15.07 -16.98 -52.15
N ILE A 14 16.11 -16.79 -51.41
CA ILE A 14 16.74 -17.87 -50.65
C ILE A 14 15.97 -17.98 -49.34
N VAL A 15 15.14 -19.03 -49.24
CA VAL A 15 14.48 -19.41 -47.98
C VAL A 15 15.56 -20.07 -47.10
N PHE A 16 16.08 -19.35 -46.14
CA PHE A 16 16.77 -19.93 -45.02
C PHE A 16 15.72 -20.44 -44.02
N PHE A 17 15.56 -21.75 -43.95
CA PHE A 17 15.01 -22.40 -42.77
C PHE A 17 16.01 -22.21 -41.62
N GLY A 18 15.84 -21.13 -40.89
CA GLY A 18 16.46 -20.94 -39.61
C GLY A 18 15.70 -21.77 -38.59
N CYS A 19 16.30 -22.80 -38.01
CA CYS A 19 15.86 -23.46 -36.82
C CYS A 19 15.49 -22.39 -35.79
N GLY A 20 14.24 -22.34 -35.40
CA GLY A 20 13.79 -21.57 -34.25
C GLY A 20 14.49 -22.13 -33.00
N ALA A 21 15.49 -21.44 -32.53
CA ALA A 21 15.90 -21.59 -31.16
C ALA A 21 14.74 -21.12 -30.30
N ASP A 22 14.11 -22.06 -29.60
CA ASP A 22 13.21 -21.78 -28.50
C ASP A 22 13.91 -20.75 -27.58
N LYS A 23 13.42 -19.52 -27.59
CA LYS A 23 13.79 -18.56 -26.55
C LYS A 23 13.32 -19.16 -25.25
N SER A 24 14.27 -19.50 -24.38
CA SER A 24 13.97 -19.92 -23.02
C SER A 24 13.08 -18.89 -22.35
N PRO A 25 12.03 -19.30 -21.60
CA PRO A 25 11.04 -18.37 -21.04
C PRO A 25 11.54 -17.49 -19.90
N ASP A 26 12.80 -17.53 -19.53
CA ASP A 26 13.35 -16.87 -18.33
C ASP A 26 14.59 -16.03 -18.62
N GLU A 27 14.48 -15.01 -19.48
CA GLU A 27 15.38 -13.87 -19.31
C GLU A 27 14.89 -13.10 -18.07
N LYS A 28 15.52 -13.39 -16.91
CA LYS A 28 15.36 -12.61 -15.69
C LYS A 28 15.76 -11.17 -16.03
N LYS A 29 14.76 -10.27 -16.01
CA LYS A 29 15.05 -8.85 -16.09
C LYS A 29 15.89 -8.50 -14.85
N GLU A 30 17.09 -8.01 -15.05
CA GLU A 30 17.95 -7.56 -13.96
C GLU A 30 17.19 -6.53 -13.11
N PRO A 31 17.20 -6.63 -11.78
CA PRO A 31 16.53 -5.66 -10.93
C PRO A 31 17.12 -4.27 -11.17
N GLN A 32 16.24 -3.29 -11.34
CA GLN A 32 16.65 -1.92 -11.68
C GLN A 32 17.41 -1.22 -10.52
N ASN A 33 17.27 -1.74 -9.30
CA ASN A 33 17.95 -1.24 -8.13
C ASN A 33 17.96 -2.29 -7.00
N ILE A 34 18.77 -2.04 -5.96
CA ILE A 34 18.96 -2.97 -4.84
C ILE A 34 17.64 -3.28 -4.08
N TYR A 35 16.72 -2.33 -4.00
CA TYR A 35 15.43 -2.53 -3.32
C TYR A 35 14.53 -3.48 -4.10
N ALA A 36 14.59 -3.43 -5.44
CA ALA A 36 13.88 -4.37 -6.29
C ALA A 36 14.42 -5.81 -6.10
N GLU A 37 15.73 -5.98 -6.01
CA GLU A 37 16.35 -7.29 -5.73
C GLU A 37 15.92 -7.84 -4.37
N GLN A 38 15.91 -7.00 -3.35
CA GLN A 38 15.48 -7.41 -2.01
C GLN A 38 13.99 -7.74 -1.96
N LEU A 39 13.17 -6.99 -2.70
CA LEU A 39 11.74 -7.29 -2.85
C LEU A 39 11.53 -8.65 -3.53
N TYR A 40 12.30 -8.97 -4.56
CA TYR A 40 12.29 -10.29 -5.19
C TYR A 40 12.66 -11.41 -4.21
N ASN A 41 13.73 -11.24 -3.45
CA ASN A 41 14.16 -12.23 -2.45
C ASN A 41 13.11 -12.42 -1.36
N GLY A 42 12.48 -11.33 -0.93
CA GLY A 42 11.36 -11.35 0.02
C GLY A 42 10.15 -12.12 -0.51
N PHE A 43 9.76 -11.93 -1.78
CA PHE A 43 8.68 -12.69 -2.40
C PHE A 43 9.00 -14.18 -2.57
N ASN A 44 10.26 -14.54 -2.84
CA ASN A 44 10.66 -15.95 -2.82
C ASN A 44 10.46 -16.56 -1.42
N SER A 45 10.75 -15.81 -0.35
CA SER A 45 10.46 -16.24 1.02
C SER A 45 8.96 -16.31 1.32
N VAL A 46 8.14 -15.39 0.81
CA VAL A 46 6.68 -15.44 0.91
C VAL A 46 6.15 -16.70 0.24
N ASN A 47 6.58 -16.99 -0.99
CA ASN A 47 6.15 -18.18 -1.72
C ASN A 47 6.48 -19.48 -0.99
N LYS A 48 7.60 -19.49 -0.28
CA LYS A 48 8.04 -20.65 0.49
C LYS A 48 7.33 -20.81 1.84
N HIS A 49 7.04 -19.70 2.53
CA HIS A 49 6.67 -19.74 3.94
C HIS A 49 5.26 -19.23 4.25
N MET A 50 4.64 -18.43 3.38
CA MET A 50 3.38 -17.75 3.65
C MET A 50 2.15 -18.40 2.99
N TRP A 51 2.31 -19.50 2.29
CA TRP A 51 1.20 -20.30 1.76
C TRP A 51 1.08 -21.63 2.49
N ASN A 52 -0.15 -22.04 2.82
CA ASN A 52 -0.38 -23.34 3.38
C ASN A 52 -0.50 -24.42 2.26
N LYS A 53 -0.58 -25.69 2.65
CA LYS A 53 -0.69 -26.82 1.72
C LYS A 53 -1.95 -26.80 0.85
N ASP A 54 -3.01 -26.12 1.31
CA ASP A 54 -4.27 -25.96 0.58
C ASP A 54 -4.25 -24.75 -0.36
N GLY A 55 -3.11 -24.05 -0.40
CA GLY A 55 -2.90 -22.89 -1.25
C GLY A 55 -3.49 -21.60 -0.73
N ARG A 56 -3.75 -21.49 0.58
CA ARG A 56 -4.24 -20.28 1.21
C ARG A 56 -3.13 -19.45 1.80
N LEU A 57 -3.27 -18.13 1.71
CA LEU A 57 -2.36 -17.20 2.36
C LEU A 57 -2.46 -17.36 3.88
N LYS A 58 -1.32 -17.29 4.54
CA LYS A 58 -1.23 -17.36 6.01
C LYS A 58 -1.10 -15.97 6.61
N ASP A 59 -1.62 -15.83 7.82
CA ASP A 59 -1.50 -14.60 8.62
C ASP A 59 -0.12 -14.49 9.30
N ASN A 60 0.55 -15.62 9.44
CA ASN A 60 1.93 -15.71 9.95
C ASN A 60 2.61 -17.00 9.49
N THR A 61 3.91 -17.11 9.73
CA THR A 61 4.69 -18.29 9.31
C THR A 61 4.29 -19.60 10.00
N SER A 62 3.52 -19.57 11.11
CA SER A 62 3.09 -20.78 11.83
C SER A 62 1.82 -21.44 11.29
N GLY A 63 1.00 -20.71 10.48
CA GLY A 63 -0.07 -21.35 9.73
C GLY A 63 -1.49 -20.84 9.93
N SER A 64 -1.75 -19.79 10.69
CA SER A 64 -3.08 -19.15 10.75
C SER A 64 -3.50 -18.67 9.35
N ILE A 65 -4.78 -18.85 8.99
CA ILE A 65 -5.31 -18.33 7.72
C ILE A 65 -5.33 -16.80 7.80
N ALA A 66 -4.92 -16.15 6.72
CA ALA A 66 -4.88 -14.69 6.62
C ALA A 66 -6.25 -14.06 6.86
N SER A 67 -6.28 -12.92 7.56
CA SER A 67 -7.43 -12.02 7.61
C SER A 67 -7.56 -11.21 6.32
N LEU A 68 -8.68 -10.54 6.12
CA LEU A 68 -8.87 -9.63 4.97
C LEU A 68 -7.79 -8.53 4.92
N TRP A 69 -7.43 -8.00 6.07
CA TRP A 69 -6.36 -7.02 6.21
C TRP A 69 -5.03 -7.55 5.64
N THR A 70 -4.65 -8.80 5.95
CA THR A 70 -3.43 -9.42 5.43
C THR A 70 -3.48 -9.58 3.91
N TYR A 71 -4.66 -9.85 3.30
CA TYR A 71 -4.82 -9.82 1.84
C TYR A 71 -4.60 -8.44 1.25
N GLY A 72 -5.14 -7.38 1.87
CA GLY A 72 -4.88 -6.00 1.46
C GLY A 72 -3.38 -5.67 1.45
N ALA A 73 -2.67 -6.04 2.52
CA ALA A 73 -1.22 -5.87 2.63
C ALA A 73 -0.46 -6.67 1.56
N TYR A 74 -0.87 -7.92 1.31
CA TYR A 74 -0.29 -8.76 0.26
C TYR A 74 -0.45 -8.15 -1.12
N PHE A 75 -1.66 -7.70 -1.50
CA PHE A 75 -1.91 -7.10 -2.81
C PHE A 75 -1.10 -5.84 -3.03
N THR A 76 -0.96 -5.00 -2.02
CA THR A 76 -0.14 -3.79 -2.12
C THR A 76 1.34 -4.14 -2.34
N ALA A 77 1.88 -5.08 -1.57
CA ALA A 77 3.27 -5.53 -1.75
C ALA A 77 3.48 -6.21 -3.11
N ALA A 78 2.54 -7.05 -3.56
CA ALA A 78 2.59 -7.70 -4.87
C ALA A 78 2.53 -6.69 -6.03
N ALA A 79 1.72 -5.64 -5.91
CA ALA A 79 1.67 -4.56 -6.88
C ALA A 79 3.04 -3.86 -7.03
N LYS A 80 3.69 -3.56 -5.91
CA LYS A 80 5.05 -2.99 -5.91
C LYS A 80 6.05 -3.92 -6.59
N TYR A 81 5.97 -5.22 -6.31
CA TYR A 81 6.83 -6.22 -6.96
C TYR A 81 6.64 -6.25 -8.48
N ILE A 82 5.38 -6.29 -8.95
CA ILE A 82 5.07 -6.31 -10.39
C ILE A 82 5.59 -5.04 -11.08
N LYS A 83 5.43 -3.87 -10.47
CA LYS A 83 5.91 -2.59 -11.02
C LYS A 83 7.42 -2.56 -11.26
N VAL A 84 8.20 -3.15 -10.37
CA VAL A 84 9.68 -3.04 -10.39
C VAL A 84 10.38 -4.27 -10.95
N TYR A 85 9.76 -5.44 -10.91
CA TYR A 85 10.43 -6.69 -11.28
C TYR A 85 9.79 -7.48 -12.43
N ASP A 86 8.57 -7.15 -12.86
CA ASP A 86 7.85 -7.81 -13.98
C ASP A 86 7.92 -9.35 -13.94
N GLY A 87 7.61 -9.94 -12.79
CA GLY A 87 7.75 -11.38 -12.58
C GLY A 87 6.47 -12.15 -12.90
N LYS A 88 6.51 -13.08 -13.87
CA LYS A 88 5.37 -13.98 -14.18
C LYS A 88 4.91 -14.79 -12.97
N ASN A 89 5.82 -15.17 -12.08
CA ASN A 89 5.51 -15.92 -10.87
C ASN A 89 4.69 -15.13 -9.86
N ALA A 90 4.89 -13.82 -9.76
CA ALA A 90 4.09 -12.96 -8.89
C ALA A 90 2.63 -12.87 -9.38
N VAL A 91 2.40 -12.87 -10.68
CA VAL A 91 1.05 -12.83 -11.27
C VAL A 91 0.26 -14.08 -10.92
N ASN A 92 0.87 -15.26 -11.01
CA ASN A 92 0.19 -16.52 -10.68
C ASN A 92 -0.25 -16.58 -9.20
N GLU A 93 0.59 -16.11 -8.28
CA GLU A 93 0.24 -16.07 -6.85
C GLU A 93 -0.82 -14.99 -6.56
N VAL A 94 -0.83 -13.90 -7.30
CA VAL A 94 -1.89 -12.88 -7.20
C VAL A 94 -3.24 -13.43 -7.65
N ASP A 95 -3.30 -14.15 -8.78
CA ASP A 95 -4.53 -14.80 -9.24
C ASP A 95 -5.08 -15.78 -8.20
N LYS A 96 -4.20 -16.53 -7.56
CA LYS A 96 -4.53 -17.42 -6.47
C LYS A 96 -5.11 -16.66 -5.27
N ALA A 97 -4.45 -15.57 -4.84
CA ALA A 97 -4.94 -14.72 -3.76
C ALA A 97 -6.29 -14.08 -4.09
N LEU A 98 -6.50 -13.61 -5.32
CA LEU A 98 -7.78 -13.06 -5.77
C LEU A 98 -8.90 -14.10 -5.76
N LYS A 99 -8.60 -15.36 -6.12
CA LYS A 99 -9.56 -16.46 -6.03
C LYS A 99 -9.91 -16.77 -4.57
N GLU A 100 -8.93 -16.83 -3.69
CA GLU A 100 -9.15 -17.07 -2.26
C GLU A 100 -9.92 -15.93 -1.58
N LEU A 101 -9.76 -14.69 -2.06
CA LEU A 101 -10.50 -13.52 -1.55
C LEU A 101 -12.02 -13.73 -1.64
N GLU A 102 -12.53 -14.51 -2.60
CA GLU A 102 -13.98 -14.77 -2.74
C GLU A 102 -14.57 -15.53 -1.52
N TRP A 103 -13.73 -16.18 -0.69
CA TRP A 103 -14.18 -16.80 0.57
C TRP A 103 -14.60 -15.77 1.63
N TYR A 104 -14.14 -14.52 1.51
CA TYR A 104 -14.44 -13.41 2.41
C TYR A 104 -15.63 -12.59 1.92
N LYS A 105 -16.08 -12.82 0.68
CA LYS A 105 -17.14 -12.02 0.06
C LYS A 105 -18.47 -12.24 0.77
N CYS A 106 -19.10 -11.13 1.14
CA CYS A 106 -20.48 -11.10 1.61
C CYS A 106 -21.41 -11.15 0.41
N GLU A 107 -22.19 -12.22 0.25
CA GLU A 107 -23.02 -12.48 -0.97
C GLU A 107 -24.02 -11.35 -1.27
N ALA A 108 -24.62 -10.78 -0.22
CA ALA A 108 -25.62 -9.71 -0.35
C ALA A 108 -25.02 -8.29 -0.46
N LYS A 109 -23.68 -8.19 -0.45
CA LYS A 109 -22.98 -6.89 -0.34
C LYS A 109 -21.78 -6.86 -1.28
N ASN A 110 -21.44 -5.69 -1.77
CA ASN A 110 -20.19 -5.47 -2.48
C ASN A 110 -19.06 -5.20 -1.48
N ALA A 111 -18.86 -6.12 -0.55
CA ALA A 111 -17.90 -6.02 0.55
C ALA A 111 -17.40 -7.38 0.98
N TYR A 112 -16.39 -7.37 1.82
CA TYR A 112 -15.71 -8.55 2.31
C TYR A 112 -15.71 -8.55 3.85
N ALA A 113 -15.97 -9.72 4.45
CA ALA A 113 -15.84 -9.92 5.88
C ALA A 113 -14.35 -9.95 6.28
N SER A 114 -14.04 -9.57 7.51
CA SER A 114 -12.65 -9.53 8.01
C SER A 114 -12.01 -10.92 8.12
N ASP A 115 -12.83 -11.94 8.36
CA ASP A 115 -12.42 -13.35 8.40
C ASP A 115 -13.16 -14.16 7.33
N ASN A 116 -12.72 -15.41 7.11
CA ASN A 116 -13.32 -16.35 6.16
C ASN A 116 -14.72 -16.88 6.55
N GLY A 117 -15.51 -16.12 7.30
CA GLY A 117 -16.86 -16.46 7.74
C GLY A 117 -17.90 -15.53 7.12
N LYS A 118 -18.81 -16.06 6.29
CA LYS A 118 -19.78 -15.29 5.50
C LYS A 118 -20.79 -14.46 6.29
N GLU A 119 -20.96 -14.70 7.58
CA GLU A 119 -21.94 -14.03 8.46
C GLU A 119 -21.31 -13.05 9.45
N ARG A 120 -20.03 -12.71 9.27
CA ARG A 120 -19.32 -11.82 10.19
C ARG A 120 -19.49 -10.36 9.80
N PRO A 121 -19.37 -9.46 10.78
CA PRO A 121 -19.51 -8.04 10.51
C PRO A 121 -18.44 -7.56 9.53
N VAL A 122 -18.85 -6.67 8.62
CA VAL A 122 -17.95 -6.00 7.69
C VAL A 122 -17.28 -4.85 8.43
N PHE A 123 -15.96 -4.87 8.48
CA PHE A 123 -15.15 -3.74 8.88
C PHE A 123 -14.84 -2.89 7.65
N TYR A 124 -15.19 -1.61 7.71
CA TYR A 124 -15.00 -0.72 6.58
C TYR A 124 -13.52 -0.43 6.32
N ASP A 125 -12.69 -0.37 7.37
CA ASP A 125 -11.24 -0.16 7.24
C ASP A 125 -10.55 -1.33 6.56
N ASP A 126 -10.87 -2.59 6.90
CA ASP A 126 -10.34 -3.77 6.21
C ASP A 126 -10.66 -3.72 4.70
N ASN A 127 -11.88 -3.28 4.36
CA ASN A 127 -12.30 -3.09 2.97
C ASN A 127 -11.57 -1.90 2.31
N ALA A 128 -11.28 -0.83 3.03
CA ALA A 128 -10.50 0.30 2.50
C ALA A 128 -9.06 -0.09 2.17
N TRP A 129 -8.44 -0.94 2.98
CA TRP A 129 -7.12 -1.49 2.70
C TRP A 129 -7.14 -2.45 1.51
N LEU A 130 -8.19 -3.24 1.37
CA LEU A 130 -8.40 -4.06 0.17
C LEU A 130 -8.54 -3.19 -1.07
N VAL A 131 -9.34 -2.13 -1.03
CA VAL A 131 -9.49 -1.17 -2.15
C VAL A 131 -8.14 -0.60 -2.55
N PHE A 132 -7.33 -0.16 -1.59
CA PHE A 132 -6.00 0.36 -1.88
C PHE A 132 -5.13 -0.70 -2.58
N GLY A 133 -5.10 -1.93 -2.06
CA GLY A 133 -4.37 -3.03 -2.69
C GLY A 133 -4.81 -3.31 -4.12
N LEU A 134 -6.12 -3.30 -4.40
CA LEU A 134 -6.68 -3.49 -5.74
C LEU A 134 -6.32 -2.33 -6.69
N LEU A 135 -6.34 -1.08 -6.21
CA LEU A 135 -5.93 0.10 -6.99
C LEU A 135 -4.43 0.08 -7.32
N GLU A 136 -3.60 -0.32 -6.37
CA GLU A 136 -2.17 -0.51 -6.61
C GLU A 136 -1.91 -1.63 -7.64
N MET A 137 -2.65 -2.74 -7.56
CA MET A 137 -2.59 -3.83 -8.54
C MET A 137 -3.05 -3.36 -9.94
N TYR A 138 -4.15 -2.61 -10.02
CA TYR A 138 -4.58 -1.98 -11.29
C TYR A 138 -3.48 -1.09 -11.86
N SER A 139 -2.87 -0.26 -11.04
CA SER A 139 -1.77 0.62 -11.43
C SER A 139 -0.52 -0.15 -11.93
N ALA A 140 -0.35 -1.40 -11.52
CA ALA A 140 0.78 -2.24 -11.92
C ALA A 140 0.54 -3.02 -13.23
N ASN A 141 -0.70 -3.44 -13.52
CA ASN A 141 -1.00 -4.35 -14.62
C ASN A 141 -2.12 -3.89 -15.58
N ASN A 142 -2.81 -2.77 -15.26
CA ASN A 142 -3.94 -2.21 -16.02
C ASN A 142 -5.14 -3.18 -16.19
N ASP A 143 -5.33 -4.13 -15.27
CA ASP A 143 -6.51 -5.00 -15.29
C ASP A 143 -7.76 -4.25 -14.82
N ALA A 144 -8.63 -3.90 -15.77
CA ALA A 144 -9.86 -3.16 -15.53
C ALA A 144 -10.78 -3.82 -14.50
N LYS A 145 -10.76 -5.16 -14.36
CA LYS A 145 -11.57 -5.88 -13.38
C LYS A 145 -11.17 -5.55 -11.94
N LEU A 146 -9.90 -5.24 -11.70
CA LEU A 146 -9.42 -4.82 -10.39
C LEU A 146 -9.93 -3.42 -10.03
N LEU A 147 -9.93 -2.50 -11.01
CA LEU A 147 -10.50 -1.17 -10.83
C LEU A 147 -12.00 -1.22 -10.59
N GLU A 148 -12.75 -2.01 -11.36
CA GLU A 148 -14.19 -2.21 -11.18
C GLU A 148 -14.51 -2.78 -9.78
N LYS A 149 -13.75 -3.79 -9.35
CA LYS A 149 -13.88 -4.37 -8.00
C LYS A 149 -13.58 -3.33 -6.92
N ALA A 150 -12.50 -2.56 -7.05
CA ALA A 150 -12.13 -1.49 -6.13
C ALA A 150 -13.25 -0.43 -6.02
N ILE A 151 -13.80 0.04 -7.14
CA ILE A 151 -14.89 1.02 -7.18
C ILE A 151 -16.14 0.46 -6.48
N SER A 152 -16.48 -0.80 -6.75
CA SER A 152 -17.66 -1.44 -6.15
C SER A 152 -17.55 -1.52 -4.63
N VAL A 153 -16.40 -1.90 -4.09
CA VAL A 153 -16.14 -1.94 -2.64
C VAL A 153 -16.08 -0.52 -2.06
N GLN A 154 -15.44 0.42 -2.75
CA GLN A 154 -15.36 1.82 -2.32
C GLN A 154 -16.77 2.45 -2.16
N LYS A 155 -17.66 2.22 -3.12
CA LYS A 155 -19.06 2.68 -3.04
C LYS A 155 -19.83 2.03 -1.88
N TYR A 156 -19.48 0.81 -1.50
CA TYR A 156 -20.03 0.19 -0.31
C TYR A 156 -19.54 0.89 0.98
N ILE A 157 -18.27 1.22 1.05
CA ILE A 157 -17.67 1.93 2.21
C ILE A 157 -18.35 3.28 2.42
N TYR A 158 -18.71 4.02 1.37
CA TYR A 158 -19.42 5.30 1.51
C TYR A 158 -20.76 5.20 2.26
N LYS A 159 -21.40 4.01 2.29
CA LYS A 159 -22.61 3.78 3.09
C LYS A 159 -22.37 3.85 4.60
N GLY A 160 -21.12 3.71 5.03
CA GLY A 160 -20.70 3.89 6.43
C GLY A 160 -20.69 5.34 6.90
N TRP A 161 -20.93 6.31 6.02
CA TRP A 161 -20.97 7.73 6.40
C TRP A 161 -22.15 8.04 7.32
N GLN A 162 -21.86 8.71 8.43
CA GLN A 162 -22.86 9.17 9.39
C GLN A 162 -22.79 10.69 9.54
N ASN A 163 -23.97 11.36 9.60
CA ASN A 163 -24.02 12.82 9.70
C ASN A 163 -23.87 13.36 11.13
N SER A 164 -24.04 12.50 12.15
CA SER A 164 -23.78 12.89 13.55
C SER A 164 -22.31 13.25 13.74
N LEU A 165 -21.98 14.12 14.68
CA LEU A 165 -20.64 14.65 14.93
C LEU A 165 -20.03 15.36 13.69
N GLY A 166 -20.88 15.94 12.85
CA GLY A 166 -20.47 16.68 11.65
C GLY A 166 -20.07 15.80 10.47
N GLY A 167 -20.15 14.46 10.58
CA GLY A 167 -19.80 13.53 9.51
C GLY A 167 -18.95 12.34 9.97
N GLY A 168 -18.27 11.73 8.97
CA GLY A 168 -17.30 10.65 9.15
C GLY A 168 -17.83 9.25 8.91
N LEU A 169 -16.94 8.41 8.40
CA LEU A 169 -17.19 6.99 8.19
C LEU A 169 -17.04 6.22 9.51
N LEU A 170 -17.97 5.32 9.77
CA LEU A 170 -17.85 4.37 10.88
C LEU A 170 -16.72 3.38 10.63
N TRP A 171 -16.15 2.85 11.71
CA TRP A 171 -15.11 1.83 11.64
C TRP A 171 -15.61 0.52 11.02
N ARG A 172 -16.82 0.12 11.38
CA ARG A 172 -17.48 -1.10 10.89
C ARG A 172 -18.97 -0.87 10.66
N GLU A 173 -19.63 -1.83 10.02
CA GLU A 173 -21.08 -1.85 9.97
C GLU A 173 -21.66 -1.81 11.37
N PHE A 174 -22.67 -0.98 11.52
CA PHE A 174 -23.37 -0.82 12.77
C PHE A 174 -24.72 -1.53 12.73
N ASP A 175 -24.87 -2.49 13.63
CA ASP A 175 -26.14 -3.12 13.95
C ASP A 175 -26.47 -2.80 15.43
N PRO A 176 -27.60 -2.11 15.70
CA PRO A 176 -27.97 -1.74 17.07
C PRO A 176 -28.12 -2.91 18.04
N LEU A 177 -28.36 -4.13 17.53
CA LEU A 177 -28.58 -5.31 18.34
C LEU A 177 -27.29 -6.08 18.66
N THR A 178 -26.29 -6.00 17.77
CA THR A 178 -25.11 -6.87 17.83
C THR A 178 -23.77 -6.13 17.90
N THR A 179 -23.74 -4.85 17.48
CA THR A 179 -22.49 -4.07 17.50
C THR A 179 -22.25 -3.51 18.90
N PRO A 180 -21.10 -3.81 19.54
CA PRO A 180 -20.74 -3.22 20.80
C PRO A 180 -20.74 -1.69 20.73
N PRO A 181 -21.25 -0.99 21.75
CA PRO A 181 -21.32 0.47 21.75
C PRO A 181 -19.97 1.17 21.57
N GLU A 182 -18.88 0.56 22.01
CA GLU A 182 -17.49 1.02 21.86
C GLU A 182 -17.03 0.98 20.42
N ASP A 183 -17.60 0.10 19.58
CA ASP A 183 -17.28 0.00 18.16
C ASP A 183 -17.99 1.06 17.29
N PHE A 184 -18.91 1.84 17.90
CA PHE A 184 -19.54 2.97 17.22
C PHE A 184 -18.63 4.19 17.26
N GLN A 185 -17.54 4.09 16.52
CA GLN A 185 -16.50 5.12 16.43
C GLN A 185 -16.15 5.42 14.97
N ARG A 186 -15.53 6.56 14.75
CA ARG A 186 -15.03 7.02 13.46
C ARG A 186 -13.52 7.18 13.58
N ASN A 187 -12.82 6.27 12.97
CA ASN A 187 -11.37 6.19 13.08
C ASN A 187 -10.69 6.87 11.88
N THR A 188 -9.51 7.41 12.11
CA THR A 188 -8.67 7.91 11.02
C THR A 188 -8.28 6.77 10.08
N CYS A 189 -8.09 5.53 10.61
CA CYS A 189 -7.72 4.36 9.81
C CYS A 189 -8.75 3.93 8.75
N ILE A 190 -9.99 4.39 8.84
CA ILE A 190 -10.98 4.22 7.77
C ILE A 190 -11.12 5.49 6.93
N ASN A 191 -11.18 6.66 7.55
CA ASN A 191 -11.48 7.90 6.85
C ASN A 191 -10.29 8.32 5.95
N ALA A 192 -9.06 8.29 6.44
CA ALA A 192 -7.88 8.70 5.68
C ALA A 192 -7.62 7.81 4.43
N PRO A 193 -7.56 6.47 4.53
CA PRO A 193 -7.38 5.64 3.33
C PRO A 193 -8.57 5.71 2.38
N THR A 194 -9.80 5.91 2.88
CA THR A 194 -10.97 6.06 2.00
C THR A 194 -10.91 7.36 1.19
N ALA A 195 -10.45 8.47 1.78
CA ALA A 195 -10.23 9.73 1.06
C ALA A 195 -9.12 9.57 0.00
N MET A 196 -8.00 8.94 0.36
CA MET A 196 -6.90 8.64 -0.56
C MET A 196 -7.37 7.75 -1.73
N ASN A 197 -8.08 6.67 -1.45
CA ASN A 197 -8.62 5.76 -2.46
C ASN A 197 -9.61 6.46 -3.39
N ALA A 198 -10.47 7.32 -2.87
CA ALA A 198 -11.42 8.09 -3.66
C ALA A 198 -10.71 9.05 -4.63
N ALA A 199 -9.65 9.74 -4.18
CA ALA A 199 -8.82 10.58 -5.04
C ALA A 199 -8.10 9.77 -6.14
N LEU A 200 -7.59 8.57 -5.82
CA LEU A 200 -7.00 7.65 -6.80
C LEU A 200 -8.03 7.17 -7.83
N ILE A 201 -9.23 6.79 -7.39
CA ILE A 201 -10.30 6.37 -8.32
C ILE A 201 -10.67 7.51 -9.25
N TYR A 202 -10.85 8.73 -8.73
CA TYR A 202 -11.08 9.91 -9.59
C TYR A 202 -9.96 10.07 -10.62
N LYS A 203 -8.72 9.95 -10.20
CA LYS A 203 -7.55 10.07 -11.11
C LYS A 203 -7.57 9.04 -12.24
N TYR A 204 -8.08 7.83 -11.98
CA TYR A 204 -8.17 6.79 -12.99
C TYR A 204 -9.41 6.88 -13.88
N THR A 205 -10.53 7.44 -13.38
CA THR A 205 -11.84 7.38 -14.04
C THR A 205 -12.38 8.73 -14.49
N GLY A 206 -11.97 9.83 -13.84
CA GLY A 206 -12.58 11.14 -14.01
C GLY A 206 -13.97 11.28 -13.37
N ASP A 207 -14.44 10.27 -12.62
CA ASP A 207 -15.77 10.29 -12.00
C ASP A 207 -15.81 11.26 -10.81
N GLY A 208 -16.48 12.41 -11.01
CA GLY A 208 -16.60 13.49 -10.03
C GLY A 208 -17.26 13.09 -8.70
N GLU A 209 -18.04 12.00 -8.65
CA GLU A 209 -18.56 11.47 -7.38
C GLU A 209 -17.42 11.12 -6.42
N HIS A 210 -16.38 10.47 -6.93
CA HIS A 210 -15.24 10.06 -6.11
C HIS A 210 -14.39 11.26 -5.64
N LEU A 211 -14.23 12.31 -6.46
CA LEU A 211 -13.56 13.53 -6.03
C LEU A 211 -14.34 14.22 -4.90
N ALA A 212 -15.67 14.35 -5.05
CA ALA A 212 -16.51 14.93 -4.02
C ALA A 212 -16.43 14.17 -2.68
N TRP A 213 -16.39 12.83 -2.73
CA TRP A 213 -16.18 12.01 -1.55
C TRP A 213 -14.77 12.17 -0.96
N ALA A 214 -13.73 12.25 -1.79
CA ALA A 214 -12.36 12.46 -1.33
C ALA A 214 -12.23 13.76 -0.54
N GLU A 215 -12.70 14.88 -1.10
CA GLU A 215 -12.71 16.18 -0.43
C GLU A 215 -13.53 16.14 0.86
N LYS A 216 -14.77 15.64 0.80
CA LYS A 216 -15.68 15.57 1.95
C LYS A 216 -15.09 14.78 3.13
N ILE A 217 -14.52 13.61 2.86
CA ILE A 217 -13.94 12.75 3.92
C ILE A 217 -12.65 13.39 4.46
N PHE A 218 -11.80 13.91 3.57
CA PHE A 218 -10.56 14.59 3.93
C PHE A 218 -10.83 15.78 4.87
N ASP A 219 -11.76 16.65 4.49
CA ASP A 219 -12.10 17.85 5.25
C ASP A 219 -12.68 17.51 6.62
N TRP A 220 -13.56 16.51 6.69
CA TRP A 220 -14.08 16.06 7.98
C TRP A 220 -12.97 15.49 8.87
N THR A 221 -12.08 14.65 8.32
CA THR A 221 -10.97 14.03 9.07
C THR A 221 -10.02 15.10 9.59
N LYS A 222 -9.66 16.06 8.74
CA LYS A 222 -8.83 17.22 9.10
C LYS A 222 -9.47 18.02 10.23
N LYS A 223 -10.73 18.40 10.07
CA LYS A 223 -11.45 19.22 11.05
C LYS A 223 -11.61 18.55 12.40
N THR A 224 -11.77 17.20 12.42
CA THR A 224 -12.19 16.46 13.61
C THR A 224 -11.04 15.78 14.32
N LEU A 225 -10.08 15.22 13.58
CA LEU A 225 -9.06 14.32 14.12
C LEU A 225 -7.61 14.84 13.97
N LYS A 226 -7.42 16.05 13.43
CA LYS A 226 -6.08 16.64 13.37
C LYS A 226 -5.58 17.04 14.74
N ASN A 227 -4.32 16.75 15.02
CA ASN A 227 -3.55 17.38 16.09
C ASN A 227 -2.92 18.67 15.56
N ASP A 228 -3.58 19.79 15.78
CA ASP A 228 -3.14 21.09 15.25
C ASP A 228 -1.76 21.52 15.76
N SER A 229 -1.32 21.04 16.93
CA SER A 229 0.00 21.38 17.47
C SER A 229 1.16 20.66 16.79
N LEU A 230 0.88 19.49 16.20
CA LEU A 230 1.90 18.66 15.55
C LEU A 230 1.67 18.48 14.04
N GLY A 231 0.47 18.76 13.54
CA GLY A 231 0.11 18.50 12.15
C GLY A 231 -0.19 17.02 11.82
N THR A 232 -0.20 16.14 12.83
CA THR A 232 -0.49 14.71 12.69
C THR A 232 -1.95 14.39 13.04
N TYR A 233 -2.35 13.10 13.03
CA TYR A 233 -3.76 12.73 13.22
C TYR A 233 -3.96 11.76 14.38
N PHE A 234 -4.96 12.05 15.20
CA PHE A 234 -5.44 11.19 16.28
C PHE A 234 -6.13 9.94 15.74
N ASP A 235 -6.31 8.94 16.61
CA ASP A 235 -6.84 7.63 16.22
C ASP A 235 -8.32 7.70 15.84
N CYS A 236 -9.20 8.13 16.76
CA CYS A 236 -10.64 8.10 16.52
C CYS A 236 -11.41 9.08 17.40
N ILE A 237 -12.69 9.27 17.04
CA ILE A 237 -13.71 9.90 17.88
C ILE A 237 -14.82 8.89 18.16
N ASP A 238 -15.22 8.77 19.43
CA ASP A 238 -16.31 7.89 19.85
C ASP A 238 -17.70 8.52 19.60
N LYS A 239 -18.75 7.77 19.88
CA LYS A 239 -20.15 8.22 19.74
C LYS A 239 -20.52 9.45 20.56
N ASN A 240 -19.78 9.72 21.64
CA ASN A 240 -20.03 10.83 22.57
C ASN A 240 -19.20 12.08 22.23
N GLY A 241 -18.38 12.01 21.18
CA GLY A 241 -17.50 13.10 20.78
C GLY A 241 -16.15 13.12 21.50
N LYS A 242 -15.79 12.07 22.23
CA LYS A 242 -14.48 11.96 22.91
C LYS A 242 -13.44 11.44 21.91
N ILE A 243 -12.33 12.17 21.81
CA ILE A 243 -11.21 11.82 20.93
C ILE A 243 -10.22 10.90 21.65
N ASN A 244 -9.85 9.78 21.01
CA ASN A 244 -8.68 8.99 21.36
C ASN A 244 -7.45 9.63 20.72
N MET A 245 -6.58 10.19 21.55
CA MET A 245 -5.42 10.97 21.13
C MET A 245 -4.19 10.10 20.73
N THR A 246 -4.32 8.77 20.71
CA THR A 246 -3.26 7.91 20.16
C THR A 246 -3.00 8.28 18.71
N GLN A 247 -1.74 8.22 18.29
CA GLN A 247 -1.35 8.59 16.93
C GLN A 247 -0.51 7.46 16.33
N PHE A 248 -0.83 7.09 15.10
CA PHE A 248 -0.15 6.05 14.34
C PHE A 248 0.35 6.63 13.01
N THR A 249 1.45 6.08 12.52
CA THR A 249 2.09 6.53 11.29
C THR A 249 1.17 6.44 10.09
N TYR A 250 0.36 5.37 9.96
CA TYR A 250 -0.55 5.18 8.83
C TYR A 250 -1.67 6.22 8.75
N ASN A 251 -2.14 6.73 9.89
CA ASN A 251 -3.17 7.76 9.95
C ASN A 251 -2.68 9.04 9.23
N SER A 252 -1.50 9.52 9.64
CA SER A 252 -0.89 10.70 9.03
C SER A 252 -0.41 10.42 7.60
N GLY A 253 0.12 9.23 7.34
CA GLY A 253 0.61 8.83 6.02
C GLY A 253 -0.48 8.82 4.95
N CYS A 254 -1.66 8.24 5.25
CA CYS A 254 -2.79 8.25 4.32
C CYS A 254 -3.36 9.65 4.11
N MET A 255 -3.40 10.50 5.15
CA MET A 255 -3.80 11.90 5.00
C MET A 255 -2.80 12.69 4.15
N LEU A 256 -1.48 12.42 4.28
CA LEU A 256 -0.46 13.02 3.44
C LEU A 256 -0.61 12.62 1.96
N SER A 257 -0.80 11.32 1.68
CA SER A 257 -1.10 10.85 0.33
C SER A 257 -2.37 11.48 -0.24
N ALA A 258 -3.44 11.56 0.56
CA ALA A 258 -4.69 12.19 0.14
C ALA A 258 -4.51 13.68 -0.17
N ALA A 259 -3.78 14.42 0.68
CA ALA A 259 -3.46 15.83 0.45
C ALA A 259 -2.65 16.05 -0.83
N ALA A 260 -1.62 15.21 -1.05
CA ALA A 260 -0.79 15.28 -2.25
C ALA A 260 -1.60 15.00 -3.54
N LEU A 261 -2.46 14.01 -3.50
CA LEU A 261 -3.36 13.68 -4.63
C LEU A 261 -4.38 14.79 -4.88
N LEU A 262 -5.03 15.30 -3.83
CA LEU A 262 -6.03 16.37 -3.95
C LEU A 262 -5.40 17.66 -4.47
N TYR A 263 -4.20 18.03 -4.04
CA TYR A 263 -3.48 19.15 -4.63
C TYR A 263 -3.18 18.92 -6.12
N ASN A 264 -2.65 17.76 -6.47
CA ASN A 264 -2.36 17.42 -7.87
C ASN A 264 -3.60 17.45 -8.78
N ILE A 265 -4.79 17.17 -8.23
CA ILE A 265 -6.07 17.15 -8.96
C ILE A 265 -6.68 18.55 -9.03
N THR A 266 -6.66 19.31 -7.93
CA THR A 266 -7.49 20.52 -7.76
C THR A 266 -6.67 21.82 -7.76
N GLU A 267 -5.36 21.74 -7.56
CA GLU A 267 -4.43 22.86 -7.39
C GLU A 267 -4.77 23.79 -6.20
N LYS A 268 -5.64 23.35 -5.28
CA LYS A 268 -6.02 24.13 -4.10
C LYS A 268 -4.88 24.16 -3.08
N GLU A 269 -4.35 25.35 -2.79
CA GLU A 269 -3.20 25.60 -1.91
C GLU A 269 -3.37 25.02 -0.49
N GLU A 270 -4.58 24.91 0.00
CA GLU A 270 -4.88 24.34 1.31
C GLU A 270 -4.40 22.89 1.47
N TYR A 271 -4.39 22.09 0.39
CA TYR A 271 -3.87 20.71 0.41
C TYR A 271 -2.34 20.68 0.44
N LEU A 272 -1.66 21.60 -0.24
CA LEU A 272 -0.21 21.74 -0.16
C LEU A 272 0.24 22.13 1.25
N LEU A 273 -0.42 23.12 1.85
CA LEU A 273 -0.13 23.56 3.22
C LEU A 273 -0.37 22.45 4.23
N GLU A 274 -1.45 21.68 4.03
CA GLU A 274 -1.74 20.53 4.89
C GLU A 274 -0.69 19.42 4.73
N ALA A 275 -0.26 19.10 3.51
CA ALA A 275 0.79 18.12 3.25
C ALA A 275 2.11 18.50 3.93
N LYS A 276 2.51 19.76 3.88
CA LYS A 276 3.69 20.30 4.59
C LYS A 276 3.57 20.06 6.10
N SER A 277 2.45 20.48 6.67
CA SER A 277 2.17 20.31 8.11
C SER A 277 2.24 18.83 8.53
N ILE A 278 1.65 17.92 7.73
CA ILE A 278 1.67 16.49 8.04
C ILE A 278 3.08 15.92 7.94
N ALA A 279 3.83 16.24 6.89
CA ALA A 279 5.18 15.71 6.68
C ALA A 279 6.14 16.12 7.81
N GLU A 280 6.15 17.40 8.16
CA GLU A 280 6.94 17.94 9.26
C GLU A 280 6.56 17.35 10.61
N GLY A 281 5.28 17.32 10.92
CA GLY A 281 4.76 16.77 12.16
C GLY A 281 5.00 15.26 12.31
N SER A 282 4.84 14.52 11.23
CA SER A 282 5.10 13.08 11.22
C SER A 282 6.58 12.77 11.43
N ARG A 283 7.47 13.54 10.80
CA ARG A 283 8.91 13.44 11.03
C ARG A 283 9.26 13.75 12.50
N ALA A 284 8.69 14.81 13.05
CA ALA A 284 8.95 15.22 14.44
C ALA A 284 8.44 14.21 15.47
N LEU A 285 7.26 13.61 15.23
CA LEU A 285 6.62 12.72 16.18
C LEU A 285 7.14 11.27 16.10
N PHE A 286 7.25 10.72 14.90
CA PHE A 286 7.52 9.31 14.67
C PHE A 286 8.98 9.02 14.33
N GLY A 287 9.71 10.01 13.80
CA GLY A 287 11.12 9.89 13.49
C GLY A 287 11.96 9.86 14.77
N SER A 288 12.92 8.95 14.84
CA SER A 288 13.91 8.92 15.91
C SER A 288 15.30 9.02 15.31
N LYS A 289 16.05 10.05 15.69
CA LYS A 289 17.45 10.18 15.29
C LYS A 289 18.24 9.03 15.85
N HIS A 290 19.04 8.39 15.00
CA HIS A 290 19.87 7.29 15.42
C HIS A 290 20.98 7.77 16.37
N ILE A 291 21.16 7.04 17.48
CA ILE A 291 22.08 7.40 18.57
C ILE A 291 23.55 7.10 18.22
N SER A 292 23.82 6.31 17.17
CA SER A 292 25.17 5.96 16.75
C SER A 292 25.73 6.99 15.78
N ALA A 293 26.88 7.57 16.12
CA ALA A 293 27.61 8.55 15.32
C ALA A 293 27.98 8.06 13.90
N SER A 294 27.80 6.77 13.59
CA SER A 294 28.11 6.14 12.30
C SER A 294 26.92 6.05 11.34
N VAL A 295 25.69 6.42 11.77
CA VAL A 295 24.47 6.30 10.95
C VAL A 295 23.69 7.59 10.99
N GLU A 296 23.72 8.32 9.89
CA GLU A 296 22.81 9.41 9.63
C GLU A 296 21.51 8.83 9.05
N GLY A 297 20.42 8.85 9.80
CA GLY A 297 19.11 8.41 9.35
C GLY A 297 18.09 8.47 10.46
N GLU A 298 16.85 8.53 10.09
CA GLU A 298 15.73 8.47 11.03
C GLU A 298 15.05 7.12 10.93
N PHE A 299 14.76 6.53 12.11
CA PHE A 299 14.01 5.31 12.23
C PHE A 299 12.60 5.67 12.68
N TYR A 300 11.63 5.41 11.81
CA TYR A 300 10.25 5.63 12.15
C TYR A 300 9.73 4.48 13.02
N SER A 301 9.35 4.81 14.26
CA SER A 301 8.78 3.84 15.20
C SER A 301 7.34 3.57 14.81
N ASP A 302 7.01 2.36 14.59
CA ASP A 302 5.67 1.78 14.46
C ASP A 302 5.80 0.36 13.85
N ASN A 303 4.69 -0.37 13.76
CA ASN A 303 4.67 -1.63 13.02
C ASN A 303 5.01 -1.37 11.53
N PRO A 304 5.75 -2.26 10.86
CA PRO A 304 6.12 -2.09 9.44
C PRO A 304 4.93 -1.81 8.51
N TRP A 305 3.79 -2.45 8.77
CA TRP A 305 2.59 -2.21 7.97
C TRP A 305 1.99 -0.83 8.22
N PHE A 306 2.13 -0.27 9.41
CA PHE A 306 1.68 1.09 9.71
C PHE A 306 2.62 2.13 9.08
N ARG A 307 3.91 2.03 9.35
CA ARG A 307 4.87 3.03 8.88
C ARG A 307 5.03 3.08 7.36
N VAL A 308 4.76 1.98 6.64
CA VAL A 308 4.86 2.01 5.18
C VAL A 308 3.89 2.98 4.52
N TYR A 309 2.72 3.21 5.11
CA TYR A 309 1.80 4.22 4.57
C TYR A 309 2.31 5.64 4.77
N LEU A 310 3.11 5.88 5.82
CA LEU A 310 3.83 7.16 5.96
C LEU A 310 4.90 7.29 4.87
N PHE A 311 5.65 6.24 4.57
CA PHE A 311 6.64 6.24 3.50
C PHE A 311 5.99 6.43 2.12
N GLN A 312 4.84 5.81 1.89
CA GLN A 312 4.03 6.06 0.69
C GLN A 312 3.59 7.53 0.62
N GLY A 313 3.13 8.09 1.74
CA GLY A 313 2.77 9.51 1.81
C GLY A 313 3.93 10.45 1.49
N PHE A 314 5.13 10.16 2.00
CA PHE A 314 6.34 10.92 1.65
C PHE A 314 6.70 10.80 0.16
N LEU A 315 6.57 9.60 -0.42
CA LEU A 315 6.80 9.37 -1.84
C LEU A 315 5.76 10.12 -2.71
N ASP A 316 4.49 10.06 -2.34
CA ASP A 316 3.42 10.75 -3.06
C ASP A 316 3.59 12.28 -2.98
N ALA A 317 3.93 12.79 -1.81
CA ALA A 317 4.24 14.20 -1.63
C ALA A 317 5.45 14.62 -2.49
N TYR A 318 6.53 13.86 -2.49
CA TYR A 318 7.68 14.13 -3.36
C TYR A 318 7.30 14.09 -4.85
N LYS A 319 6.50 13.12 -5.25
CA LYS A 319 6.07 12.91 -6.64
C LYS A 319 5.14 14.01 -7.16
N TYR A 320 4.21 14.47 -6.34
CA TYR A 320 3.13 15.37 -6.76
C TYR A 320 3.33 16.82 -6.34
N LEU A 321 4.08 17.07 -5.27
CA LEU A 321 4.26 18.42 -4.70
C LEU A 321 5.67 18.99 -4.92
N GLY A 322 6.67 18.12 -5.15
CA GLY A 322 8.01 18.56 -5.55
C GLY A 322 9.13 18.27 -4.57
N ASP A 323 10.31 18.82 -4.89
CA ASP A 323 11.60 18.43 -4.30
C ASP A 323 11.73 18.76 -2.81
N GLU A 324 10.94 19.69 -2.29
CA GLU A 324 10.93 20.02 -0.86
C GLU A 324 10.55 18.84 0.03
N PHE A 325 9.80 17.87 -0.50
CA PHE A 325 9.41 16.65 0.21
C PHE A 325 10.41 15.50 0.09
N LYS A 326 11.44 15.64 -0.75
CA LYS A 326 12.46 14.60 -0.97
C LYS A 326 13.15 14.18 0.32
N VAL A 327 13.43 15.12 1.22
CA VAL A 327 14.15 14.84 2.47
C VAL A 327 13.49 13.77 3.31
N TYR A 328 12.15 13.72 3.37
CA TYR A 328 11.41 12.80 4.20
C TYR A 328 11.54 11.34 3.73
N ILE A 329 11.36 11.10 2.43
CA ILE A 329 11.52 9.74 1.88
C ILE A 329 12.99 9.32 1.89
N ALA A 330 13.94 10.21 1.64
CA ALA A 330 15.36 9.91 1.67
C ALA A 330 15.85 9.50 3.07
N GLU A 331 15.28 10.07 4.14
CA GLU A 331 15.56 9.67 5.52
C GLU A 331 15.01 8.28 5.83
N ALA A 332 13.80 7.96 5.37
CA ALA A 332 13.23 6.62 5.52
C ALA A 332 14.09 5.55 4.82
N VAL A 333 14.60 5.86 3.63
CA VAL A 333 15.54 5.00 2.88
C VAL A 333 16.79 4.71 3.70
N LYS A 334 17.40 5.72 4.33
CA LYS A 334 18.61 5.53 5.16
C LYS A 334 18.35 4.58 6.34
N GLY A 335 17.18 4.67 6.97
CA GLY A 335 16.77 3.76 8.04
C GLY A 335 16.67 2.31 7.58
N TYR A 336 16.11 2.10 6.40
CA TYR A 336 16.05 0.79 5.77
C TYR A 336 17.45 0.24 5.41
N ASP A 337 18.29 1.05 4.78
CA ASP A 337 19.66 0.67 4.39
C ASP A 337 20.49 0.24 5.61
N TYR A 338 20.28 0.88 6.75
CA TYR A 338 20.92 0.48 7.99
C TYR A 338 20.54 -0.95 8.40
N ALA A 339 19.24 -1.30 8.34
CA ALA A 339 18.76 -2.63 8.69
C ALA A 339 19.34 -3.70 7.76
N VAL A 340 19.40 -3.42 6.46
CA VAL A 340 19.97 -4.32 5.44
C VAL A 340 21.45 -4.52 5.64
N LYS A 341 22.24 -3.44 5.81
CA LYS A 341 23.69 -3.51 6.07
C LYS A 341 24.03 -4.30 7.33
N ARG A 342 23.13 -4.32 8.30
CA ARG A 342 23.28 -5.10 9.55
C ARG A 342 22.70 -6.49 9.48
N ASN A 343 22.20 -6.91 8.32
CA ASN A 343 21.60 -8.22 8.11
C ASN A 343 20.50 -8.55 9.15
N LEU A 344 19.60 -7.60 9.37
CA LEU A 344 18.50 -7.73 10.34
C LEU A 344 17.35 -8.57 9.78
N TYR A 345 17.66 -9.77 9.33
CA TYR A 345 16.71 -10.75 8.81
C TYR A 345 16.52 -11.91 9.77
N ASP A 346 15.30 -12.47 9.78
CA ASP A 346 14.97 -13.66 10.56
C ASP A 346 15.37 -14.96 9.84
N LYS A 347 15.15 -16.10 10.50
CA LYS A 347 15.45 -17.43 9.94
C LYS A 347 14.66 -17.79 8.67
N PHE A 348 13.59 -17.07 8.36
CA PHE A 348 12.79 -17.25 7.15
C PHE A 348 13.23 -16.32 6.00
N GLY A 349 14.16 -15.39 6.27
CA GLY A 349 14.63 -14.39 5.31
C GLY A 349 13.75 -13.13 5.25
N PHE A 350 12.91 -12.89 6.27
CA PHE A 350 12.15 -11.66 6.40
C PHE A 350 12.86 -10.64 7.28
N LEU A 351 12.80 -9.36 6.90
CA LEU A 351 13.35 -8.28 7.67
C LEU A 351 12.59 -8.12 9.00
N TYR A 352 13.33 -7.95 10.11
CA TYR A 352 12.70 -7.70 11.42
C TYR A 352 11.86 -6.43 11.42
N GLU A 353 10.91 -6.36 12.37
CA GLU A 353 10.06 -5.18 12.53
C GLU A 353 10.86 -3.91 12.87
N ARG A 354 11.85 -4.04 13.75
CA ARG A 354 12.68 -2.94 14.22
C ARG A 354 13.97 -2.81 13.41
N TRP A 355 14.03 -1.80 12.57
CA TRP A 355 15.18 -1.55 11.70
C TRP A 355 16.39 -0.99 12.42
N ASP A 356 16.20 -0.41 13.62
CA ASP A 356 17.28 0.02 14.51
C ASP A 356 17.99 -1.15 15.21
N GLY A 357 17.47 -2.37 15.05
CA GLY A 357 17.98 -3.59 15.70
C GLY A 357 17.63 -3.73 17.18
N SER A 358 16.85 -2.81 17.74
CA SER A 358 16.34 -2.95 19.12
C SER A 358 15.27 -4.05 19.17
N ASN A 359 15.16 -4.71 20.33
CA ASN A 359 14.16 -5.77 20.56
C ASN A 359 14.15 -6.86 19.49
N LYS A 360 15.33 -7.22 18.96
CA LYS A 360 15.47 -8.34 18.02
C LYS A 360 14.93 -9.60 18.70
N PRO A 361 13.91 -10.28 18.11
CA PRO A 361 13.38 -11.50 18.68
C PRO A 361 14.40 -12.64 18.56
N ASP A 362 14.31 -13.62 19.47
CA ASP A 362 15.02 -14.88 19.30
C ASP A 362 14.29 -15.77 18.30
N ASP A 363 14.69 -15.64 17.03
CA ASP A 363 14.09 -16.38 15.91
C ASP A 363 14.52 -17.84 15.81
N LYS A 364 15.43 -18.30 16.69
CA LYS A 364 15.87 -19.70 16.78
C LYS A 364 14.88 -20.56 17.54
N THR A 365 14.01 -19.97 18.35
CA THR A 365 12.99 -20.71 19.11
C THR A 365 11.95 -21.33 18.15
N GLU A 366 11.38 -22.48 18.56
CA GLU A 366 10.29 -23.14 17.79
C GLU A 366 9.01 -22.31 17.80
N SER A 367 8.80 -21.48 18.83
CA SER A 367 7.65 -20.61 18.97
C SER A 367 7.72 -19.34 18.11
N TYR A 368 8.92 -19.01 17.55
CA TYR A 368 9.05 -17.81 16.72
C TYR A 368 8.21 -17.91 15.46
N ARG A 369 7.47 -16.87 15.19
CA ARG A 369 6.69 -16.67 13.98
C ARG A 369 6.84 -15.22 13.49
N ALA A 370 6.93 -15.05 12.19
CA ALA A 370 6.87 -13.74 11.57
C ALA A 370 5.42 -13.46 11.16
N GLU A 371 4.93 -12.27 11.51
CA GLU A 371 3.57 -11.83 11.23
C GLU A 371 3.43 -11.33 9.79
N GLY A 372 2.37 -11.75 9.08
CA GLY A 372 2.15 -11.42 7.67
C GLY A 372 2.09 -9.93 7.42
N ARG A 373 1.40 -9.17 8.28
CA ARG A 373 1.34 -7.71 8.18
C ARG A 373 2.73 -7.05 8.24
N SER A 374 3.61 -7.53 9.13
CA SER A 374 4.97 -7.01 9.22
C SER A 374 5.81 -7.39 8.01
N ILE A 375 5.67 -8.64 7.53
CA ILE A 375 6.31 -9.11 6.30
C ILE A 375 5.90 -8.23 5.12
N PHE A 376 4.60 -8.11 4.84
CA PHE A 376 4.11 -7.36 3.70
C PHE A 376 4.35 -5.86 3.83
N GLY A 377 4.32 -5.29 5.02
CA GLY A 377 4.71 -3.90 5.28
C GLY A 377 6.17 -3.63 4.95
N ASN A 378 7.08 -4.53 5.30
CA ASN A 378 8.48 -4.44 4.92
C ASN A 378 8.67 -4.59 3.40
N LEU A 379 7.99 -5.55 2.74
CA LEU A 379 8.06 -5.72 1.30
C LEU A 379 7.51 -4.52 0.54
N GLN A 380 6.38 -3.98 0.99
CA GLN A 380 5.83 -2.75 0.42
C GLN A 380 6.80 -1.57 0.58
N SER A 381 7.50 -1.45 1.72
CA SER A 381 8.53 -0.42 1.93
C SER A 381 9.67 -0.53 0.93
N MET A 382 10.16 -1.75 0.66
CA MET A 382 11.15 -2.00 -0.40
C MET A 382 10.66 -1.50 -1.75
N GLY A 383 9.40 -1.76 -2.09
CA GLY A 383 8.78 -1.28 -3.32
C GLY A 383 8.67 0.25 -3.40
N VAL A 384 8.28 0.90 -2.30
CA VAL A 384 8.26 2.38 -2.21
C VAL A 384 9.65 2.97 -2.44
N PHE A 385 10.70 2.38 -1.87
CA PHE A 385 12.07 2.85 -2.05
C PHE A 385 12.61 2.55 -3.46
N ALA A 386 12.20 1.44 -4.06
CA ALA A 386 12.48 1.16 -5.46
C ALA A 386 11.85 2.21 -6.40
N GLU A 387 10.58 2.57 -6.18
CA GLU A 387 9.91 3.64 -6.93
C GLU A 387 10.60 4.99 -6.73
N TYR A 388 11.00 5.32 -5.50
CA TYR A 388 11.78 6.53 -5.22
C TYR A 388 13.08 6.57 -6.03
N THR A 389 13.85 5.48 -6.05
CA THR A 389 15.10 5.41 -6.82
C THR A 389 14.87 5.60 -8.32
N VAL A 390 13.78 5.03 -8.86
CA VAL A 390 13.40 5.23 -10.27
C VAL A 390 13.02 6.69 -10.55
N LEU A 391 12.34 7.37 -9.63
CA LEU A 391 12.04 8.81 -9.77
C LEU A 391 13.31 9.65 -9.78
N GLU A 392 14.27 9.35 -8.91
CA GLU A 392 15.56 10.04 -8.85
C GLU A 392 16.38 9.85 -10.13
N SER A 393 16.37 8.68 -10.71
CA SER A 393 17.14 8.38 -11.92
C SER A 393 16.61 9.07 -13.18
N LYS A 394 15.38 9.62 -13.15
CA LYS A 394 14.75 10.33 -14.27
C LYS A 394 14.92 11.85 -14.21
N LYS A 395 15.45 12.36 -13.11
CA LYS A 395 15.78 13.79 -12.91
C LYS A 395 17.25 14.06 -13.20
#